data_8fd9d78f3cf7531d59cdd21d1d255306
#
_entry.id   8fd9d78f3cf7531d59cdd21d1d255306
#
_cell.length_a   1.000
_cell.length_b   1.000
_cell.length_c   1.000
_cell.angle_alpha   90.00
_cell.angle_beta   90.00
_cell.angle_gamma   90.00
#
_symmetry.space_group_name_H-M   'P 1'
#
loop_
_entity.id
_entity.type
_entity.pdbx_description
1 polymer ?
#
loop_
_entity_poly.entity_id
_entity_poly.type
_entity_poly.pdbx_seq_one_letter_code
_entity_poly.pdbx_strand_id
1 'polypeptide(L)' 'MRVVVDYDKCNSNALCMAAAPEVFEVRDDNFLYVLQDEPGPELRDKVEEAVRVCPTQAIALAD' A
#
# COMPACT_ATOMS: atom_id res chain seq x y z
N MET A 1 1.72 2.54 -13.74
CA MET A 1 0.99 2.35 -12.45
C MET A 1 1.80 2.98 -11.34
N ARG A 2 1.17 3.84 -10.54
CA ARG A 2 1.83 4.50 -9.42
C ARG A 2 0.98 4.36 -8.17
N VAL A 3 1.62 4.05 -7.04
CA VAL A 3 0.95 3.93 -5.75
C VAL A 3 0.88 5.29 -5.09
N VAL A 4 -0.31 5.67 -4.65
CA VAL A 4 -0.55 6.92 -3.93
C VAL A 4 -1.10 6.59 -2.55
N VAL A 5 -0.49 7.14 -1.51
CA VAL A 5 -0.92 6.91 -0.12
C VAL A 5 -1.31 8.24 0.50
N ASP A 6 -2.51 8.28 1.06
CA ASP A 6 -2.98 9.41 1.86
C ASP A 6 -2.69 9.12 3.32
N TYR A 7 -1.60 9.67 3.82
CA TYR A 7 -1.15 9.40 5.18
C TYR A 7 -2.07 9.95 6.25
N ASP A 8 -2.94 10.90 5.90
CA ASP A 8 -3.94 11.39 6.84
C ASP A 8 -5.04 10.36 7.10
N LYS A 9 -5.28 9.47 6.13
CA LYS A 9 -6.27 8.41 6.26
C LYS A 9 -5.69 7.09 6.72
N CYS A 10 -4.39 6.89 6.55
CA CYS A 10 -3.73 5.63 6.86
C CYS A 10 -3.64 5.44 8.38
N ASN A 11 -4.16 4.33 8.88
CA ASN A 11 -4.08 3.99 10.31
C ASN A 11 -3.01 2.93 10.58
N SER A 12 -2.20 2.59 9.59
CA SER A 12 -1.07 1.66 9.71
C SER A 12 -1.47 0.28 10.26
N ASN A 13 -2.61 -0.23 9.81
CA ASN A 13 -3.13 -1.52 10.30
C ASN A 13 -2.44 -2.74 9.67
N ALA A 14 -1.47 -2.53 8.78
CA ALA A 14 -0.64 -3.56 8.14
C ALA A 14 -1.38 -4.50 7.18
N LEU A 15 -2.64 -4.28 6.88
CA LEU A 15 -3.36 -5.13 5.92
C LEU A 15 -2.76 -5.00 4.51
N CYS A 16 -2.34 -3.78 4.13
CA CYS A 16 -1.69 -3.56 2.84
C CYS A 16 -0.34 -4.28 2.77
N MET A 17 0.40 -4.32 3.87
CA MET A 17 1.66 -5.04 3.93
C MET A 17 1.45 -6.55 3.79
N ALA A 18 0.37 -7.08 4.36
CA ALA A 18 0.04 -8.49 4.22
C ALA A 18 -0.33 -8.83 2.76
N ALA A 19 -1.00 -7.91 2.08
CA ALA A 19 -1.41 -8.12 0.68
C ALA A 19 -0.25 -7.94 -0.30
N ALA A 20 0.62 -6.95 -0.06
CA ALA A 20 1.71 -6.61 -0.96
C ALA A 20 2.99 -6.28 -0.19
N PRO A 21 3.64 -7.27 0.43
CA PRO A 21 4.84 -7.02 1.24
C PRO A 21 6.03 -6.49 0.43
N GLU A 22 6.04 -6.71 -0.88
CA GLU A 22 7.10 -6.18 -1.75
C GLU A 22 6.96 -4.67 -1.97
N VAL A 23 5.79 -4.11 -1.70
CA VAL A 23 5.49 -2.70 -1.99
C VAL A 23 5.32 -1.90 -0.72
N PHE A 24 4.78 -2.49 0.33
CA PHE A 24 4.42 -1.80 1.57
C PHE A 24 5.12 -2.43 2.77
N GLU A 25 5.56 -1.59 3.70
CA GLU A 25 6.14 -2.05 4.95
C GLU A 25 5.67 -1.14 6.08
N VAL A 26 5.13 -1.74 7.13
CA VAL A 26 4.84 -1.03 8.38
C VAL A 26 5.96 -1.37 9.36
N ARG A 27 6.67 -0.35 9.83
CA ARG A 27 7.84 -0.51 10.68
C ARG A 27 7.50 -0.28 12.15
N ASP A 28 8.51 -0.39 13.02
CA ASP A 28 8.34 -0.29 14.47
C ASP A 28 7.81 1.06 14.93
N ASP A 29 7.95 2.11 14.11
CA ASP A 29 7.41 3.44 14.38
C ASP A 29 5.91 3.55 14.06
N ASN A 30 5.29 2.45 13.60
CA ASN A 30 3.89 2.36 13.19
C ASN A 30 3.55 3.22 11.97
N PHE A 31 4.55 3.56 11.16
CA PHE A 31 4.33 4.24 9.89
C PHE A 31 4.41 3.28 8.72
N LEU A 32 3.60 3.56 7.70
CA LEU A 32 3.64 2.84 6.45
C LEU A 32 4.72 3.44 5.54
N TYR A 33 5.57 2.57 5.00
CA TYR A 33 6.58 2.95 4.02
C TYR A 33 6.26 2.29 2.69
N VAL A 34 6.27 3.08 1.61
CA VAL A 34 6.10 2.56 0.26
C VAL A 34 7.48 2.22 -0.28
N LEU A 35 7.74 0.94 -0.49
CA LEU A 35 9.05 0.47 -0.94
C LEU A 35 9.23 0.64 -2.44
N GLN A 36 8.14 0.57 -3.21
CA GLN A 36 8.13 0.74 -4.66
C GLN A 36 6.92 1.60 -5.02
N ASP A 37 7.13 2.86 -5.36
CA ASP A 37 6.04 3.75 -5.73
C ASP A 37 5.54 3.49 -7.15
N GLU A 38 6.35 2.85 -7.98
CA GLU A 38 5.98 2.43 -9.33
C GLU A 38 6.26 0.94 -9.51
N PRO A 39 5.50 0.06 -8.83
CA PRO A 39 5.74 -1.38 -8.93
C PRO A 39 5.49 -1.89 -10.35
N GLY A 40 6.20 -2.96 -10.71
CA GLY A 40 6.04 -3.57 -12.00
C GLY A 40 4.68 -4.22 -12.17
N PRO A 41 4.28 -4.54 -13.42
CA PRO A 41 2.96 -5.12 -13.69
C PRO A 41 2.74 -6.47 -13.01
N GLU A 42 3.78 -7.19 -12.67
CA GLU A 42 3.67 -8.47 -11.95
C GLU A 42 3.17 -8.30 -10.52
N LEU A 43 3.26 -7.08 -9.96
CA LEU A 43 2.76 -6.79 -8.62
C LEU A 43 1.39 -6.15 -8.60
N ARG A 44 0.80 -5.89 -9.77
CA ARG A 44 -0.46 -5.17 -9.88
C ARG A 44 -1.58 -5.83 -9.08
N ASP A 45 -1.74 -7.15 -9.20
CA ASP A 45 -2.80 -7.86 -8.49
C ASP A 45 -2.65 -7.72 -6.97
N LYS A 46 -1.42 -7.77 -6.47
CA LYS A 46 -1.14 -7.61 -5.04
C LYS A 46 -1.44 -6.21 -4.58
N VAL A 47 -1.06 -5.20 -5.38
CA VAL A 47 -1.31 -3.79 -5.03
C VAL A 47 -2.80 -3.49 -5.07
N GLU A 48 -3.52 -4.02 -6.06
CA GLU A 48 -4.97 -3.86 -6.12
C GLU A 48 -5.65 -4.49 -4.90
N GLU A 49 -5.15 -5.63 -4.44
CA GLU A 49 -5.66 -6.25 -3.22
C GLU A 49 -5.38 -5.35 -2.02
N ALA A 50 -4.21 -4.74 -1.94
CA ALA A 50 -3.88 -3.81 -0.85
C ALA A 50 -4.83 -2.62 -0.84
N VAL A 51 -5.14 -2.08 -2.02
CA VAL A 51 -6.10 -0.97 -2.13
C VAL A 51 -7.47 -1.39 -1.61
N ARG A 52 -7.90 -2.61 -1.98
CA ARG A 52 -9.22 -3.10 -1.61
C ARG A 52 -9.36 -3.36 -0.11
N VAL A 53 -8.32 -3.91 0.53
CA VAL A 53 -8.38 -4.28 1.94
C VAL A 53 -8.10 -3.11 2.90
N CYS A 54 -7.66 -1.97 2.38
CA CYS A 54 -7.40 -0.81 3.22
C CYS A 54 -8.73 -0.26 3.75
N PRO A 55 -9.00 -0.34 5.06
CA PRO A 55 -10.32 0.02 5.59
C PRO A 55 -10.58 1.53 5.54
N THR A 56 -9.53 2.34 5.46
CA THR A 56 -9.66 3.79 5.40
C THR A 56 -9.55 4.34 3.99
N GLN A 57 -9.35 3.47 3.00
CA GLN A 57 -9.15 3.84 1.60
C GLN A 57 -8.02 4.85 1.42
N ALA A 58 -6.96 4.66 2.19
CA ALA A 58 -5.79 5.54 2.16
C ALA A 58 -4.89 5.28 0.96
N ILE A 59 -5.04 4.15 0.28
CA ILE A 59 -4.18 3.72 -0.82
C ILE A 59 -4.97 3.74 -2.12
N ALA A 60 -4.36 4.28 -3.16
CA ALA A 60 -4.95 4.33 -4.49
C ALA A 60 -3.89 4.03 -5.55
N LEU A 61 -4.34 3.61 -6.73
CA LEU A 61 -3.48 3.45 -7.89
C LEU A 61 -3.77 4.56 -8.89
N ALA A 62 -2.72 5.18 -9.40
CA ALA A 62 -2.78 6.15 -10.49
C ALA A 62 -2.05 5.56 -11.70
N ASP A 63 -2.62 5.75 -12.88
CA ASP A 63 -1.98 5.32 -14.13
C ASP A 63 -1.17 6.42 -14.78
#